data_496ede0a53f34a3204124dd419a7effe
#
_entry.id   496ede0a53f34a3204124dd419a7effe
#
_cell.length_a   1.000
_cell.length_b   1.000
_cell.length_c   1.000
_cell.angle_alpha   90.00
_cell.angle_beta   90.00
_cell.angle_gamma   90.00
#
_symmetry.space_group_name_H-M   'P 1'
#
loop_
_entity.id
_entity.type
_entity.pdbx_description
1 polymer ?
#
loop_
_entity_poly.entity_id
_entity_poly.type
_entity_poly.pdbx_seq_one_letter_code
_entity_poly.pdbx_strand_id
1 'polypeptide(L)'
;MTDATTAAHRAAAYWNAPGTVAEFRSLDAQPYLRELLDGTPVDGPALDVGCGGGRNTLALLDRGFDVLAVDLHDGMVEATRARTAAYPHGRVTVRQGPADRIPAEDGTFALAVCYGVLHNAVDRERWAAVVTELARVLRPGGLLALNTFTSETLDPALRAGTEDGQYLLPDGVPMVLLPPGEVLASFASAGLRARGEVRTYVRDLEVGPRAVLRGVLRREGD
;
A
#
# COMPACT_ATOMS: atom_id res chain seq x y z
N MET A 1 19.50 -13.75 14.28
CA MET A 1 19.82 -13.09 12.98
C MET A 1 19.42 -13.91 11.74
N THR A 2 19.02 -15.18 11.88
CA THR A 2 18.74 -16.07 10.73
C THR A 2 17.29 -16.07 10.23
N ASP A 3 16.31 -15.64 11.04
CA ASP A 3 14.89 -15.82 10.71
C ASP A 3 14.32 -14.65 9.86
N ALA A 4 14.58 -13.41 10.23
CA ALA A 4 14.08 -12.22 9.49
C ALA A 4 14.70 -12.10 8.08
N THR A 5 16.00 -12.42 7.93
CA THR A 5 16.67 -12.43 6.62
C THR A 5 16.06 -13.50 5.70
N THR A 6 15.72 -14.66 6.25
CA THR A 6 15.10 -15.77 5.51
C THR A 6 13.67 -15.40 5.07
N ALA A 7 12.89 -14.73 5.93
CA ALA A 7 11.53 -14.27 5.61
C ALA A 7 11.54 -13.21 4.52
N ALA A 8 12.44 -12.23 4.60
CA ALA A 8 12.61 -11.21 3.57
C ALA A 8 12.98 -11.80 2.20
N HIS A 9 13.87 -12.82 2.17
CA HIS A 9 14.20 -13.53 0.94
C HIS A 9 13.00 -14.29 0.35
N ARG A 10 12.17 -14.93 1.18
CA ARG A 10 10.96 -15.62 0.71
C ARG A 10 9.94 -14.64 0.14
N ALA A 11 9.68 -13.54 0.84
CA ALA A 11 8.81 -12.48 0.34
C ALA A 11 9.32 -11.94 -1.00
N ALA A 12 10.61 -11.63 -1.09
CA ALA A 12 11.21 -11.16 -2.34
C ALA A 12 11.12 -12.20 -3.48
N ALA A 13 11.31 -13.48 -3.18
CA ALA A 13 11.16 -14.56 -4.17
C ALA A 13 9.72 -14.66 -4.68
N TYR A 14 8.72 -14.55 -3.82
CA TYR A 14 7.31 -14.55 -4.21
C TYR A 14 6.96 -13.35 -5.09
N TRP A 15 7.29 -12.14 -4.66
CA TRP A 15 6.93 -10.91 -5.36
C TRP A 15 7.68 -10.69 -6.68
N ASN A 16 8.88 -11.29 -6.83
CA ASN A 16 9.66 -11.27 -8.08
C ASN A 16 9.41 -12.50 -8.97
N ALA A 17 8.57 -13.46 -8.54
CA ALA A 17 8.28 -14.63 -9.36
C ALA A 17 7.55 -14.22 -10.65
N PRO A 18 7.97 -14.72 -11.83
CA PRO A 18 7.37 -14.34 -13.11
C PRO A 18 5.86 -14.50 -13.18
N GLY A 19 5.31 -15.53 -12.55
CA GLY A 19 3.86 -15.76 -12.45
C GLY A 19 3.14 -14.67 -11.67
N THR A 20 3.66 -14.34 -10.48
CA THR A 20 3.13 -13.26 -9.63
C THR A 20 3.19 -11.92 -10.35
N VAL A 21 4.32 -11.60 -10.97
CA VAL A 21 4.48 -10.35 -11.73
C VAL A 21 3.49 -10.27 -12.89
N ALA A 22 3.31 -11.36 -13.64
CA ALA A 22 2.36 -11.41 -14.75
C ALA A 22 0.91 -11.25 -14.27
N GLU A 23 0.54 -11.91 -13.17
CA GLU A 23 -0.77 -11.74 -12.54
C GLU A 23 -1.03 -10.28 -12.17
N PHE A 24 -0.16 -9.68 -11.37
CA PHE A 24 -0.32 -8.29 -10.92
C PHE A 24 -0.31 -7.28 -12.09
N ARG A 25 0.45 -7.56 -13.14
CA ARG A 25 0.45 -6.75 -14.36
C ARG A 25 -0.88 -6.82 -15.13
N SER A 26 -1.63 -7.91 -15.02
CA SER A 26 -2.93 -8.08 -15.68
C SER A 26 -4.10 -7.40 -14.96
N LEU A 27 -3.93 -7.04 -13.68
CA LEU A 27 -5.00 -6.48 -12.87
C LEU A 27 -5.37 -5.06 -13.30
N ASP A 28 -6.66 -4.73 -13.17
CA ASP A 28 -7.19 -3.38 -13.29
C ASP A 28 -7.33 -2.69 -11.94
N ALA A 29 -7.37 -1.35 -11.97
CA ALA A 29 -7.67 -0.56 -10.78
C ALA A 29 -9.07 -0.89 -10.25
N GLN A 30 -9.18 -0.99 -8.93
CA GLN A 30 -10.45 -1.29 -8.28
C GLN A 30 -11.50 -0.19 -8.54
N PRO A 31 -12.78 -0.52 -8.71
CA PRO A 31 -13.83 0.46 -8.97
C PRO A 31 -13.86 1.61 -7.95
N TYR A 32 -13.69 1.30 -6.69
CA TYR A 32 -13.70 2.32 -5.62
C TYR A 32 -12.53 3.31 -5.69
N LEU A 33 -11.39 2.95 -6.30
CA LEU A 33 -10.33 3.92 -6.59
C LEU A 33 -10.76 4.86 -7.71
N ARG A 34 -11.38 4.33 -8.77
CA ARG A 34 -11.91 5.14 -9.87
C ARG A 34 -12.96 6.14 -9.38
N GLU A 35 -13.92 5.68 -8.55
CA GLU A 35 -14.92 6.55 -7.91
C GLU A 35 -14.27 7.67 -7.08
N LEU A 36 -13.24 7.34 -6.29
CA LEU A 36 -12.49 8.35 -5.53
C LEU A 36 -11.83 9.37 -6.47
N LEU A 37 -11.18 8.88 -7.53
CA LEU A 37 -10.49 9.75 -8.49
C LEU A 37 -11.45 10.68 -9.24
N ASP A 38 -12.65 10.22 -9.59
CA ASP A 38 -13.68 11.04 -10.24
C ASP A 38 -14.08 12.24 -9.38
N GLY A 39 -14.12 12.07 -8.06
CA GLY A 39 -14.43 13.13 -7.09
C GLY A 39 -13.22 13.90 -6.55
N THR A 40 -11.99 13.61 -7.02
CA THR A 40 -10.76 14.21 -6.50
C THR A 40 -10.16 15.21 -7.51
N PRO A 41 -9.94 16.48 -7.11
CA PRO A 41 -9.24 17.45 -7.97
C PRO A 41 -7.79 17.00 -8.26
N VAL A 42 -7.30 17.29 -9.47
CA VAL A 42 -5.90 17.14 -9.85
C VAL A 42 -5.20 18.48 -9.57
N ASP A 43 -4.78 18.66 -8.31
CA ASP A 43 -4.20 19.90 -7.81
C ASP A 43 -2.80 19.73 -7.22
N GLY A 44 -2.10 18.68 -7.63
CA GLY A 44 -0.74 18.32 -7.22
C GLY A 44 -0.38 16.90 -7.65
N PRO A 45 0.85 16.45 -7.38
CA PRO A 45 1.28 15.10 -7.72
C PRO A 45 0.62 14.04 -6.83
N ALA A 46 0.57 12.80 -7.35
CA ALA A 46 0.10 11.63 -6.63
C ALA A 46 1.23 10.62 -6.39
N LEU A 47 1.06 9.82 -5.34
CA LEU A 47 1.95 8.74 -4.94
C LEU A 47 1.21 7.40 -5.00
N ASP A 48 1.83 6.39 -5.60
CA ASP A 48 1.37 5.00 -5.56
C ASP A 48 2.40 4.16 -4.79
N VAL A 49 2.07 3.82 -3.55
CA VAL A 49 2.95 3.03 -2.65
C VAL A 49 2.61 1.56 -2.77
N GLY A 50 3.64 0.74 -3.07
CA GLY A 50 3.46 -0.65 -3.44
C GLY A 50 2.73 -0.76 -4.77
N CYS A 51 3.29 -0.13 -5.80
CA CYS A 51 2.63 0.02 -7.09
C CYS A 51 2.38 -1.31 -7.82
N GLY A 52 3.08 -2.39 -7.42
CA GLY A 52 2.90 -3.72 -7.97
C GLY A 52 3.03 -3.73 -9.49
N GLY A 53 2.04 -4.28 -10.20
CA GLY A 53 1.98 -4.29 -11.67
C GLY A 53 1.46 -2.98 -12.28
N GLY A 54 1.33 -1.87 -11.54
CA GLY A 54 1.03 -0.53 -12.06
C GLY A 54 -0.46 -0.22 -12.26
N ARG A 55 -1.38 -1.03 -11.74
CA ARG A 55 -2.82 -0.81 -11.94
C ARG A 55 -3.33 0.52 -11.39
N ASN A 56 -2.89 0.90 -10.19
CA ASN A 56 -3.28 2.16 -9.57
C ASN A 56 -2.53 3.33 -10.20
N THR A 57 -1.24 3.12 -10.52
CA THR A 57 -0.41 4.10 -11.24
C THR A 57 -1.07 4.53 -12.55
N LEU A 58 -1.59 3.58 -13.35
CA LEU A 58 -2.33 3.89 -14.58
C LEU A 58 -3.59 4.71 -14.30
N ALA A 59 -4.40 4.32 -13.32
CA ALA A 59 -5.62 5.05 -12.98
C ALA A 59 -5.34 6.50 -12.56
N LEU A 60 -4.24 6.73 -11.82
CA LEU A 60 -3.78 8.07 -11.46
C LEU A 60 -3.34 8.87 -12.68
N LEU A 61 -2.56 8.27 -13.58
CA LEU A 61 -2.11 8.89 -14.82
C LEU A 61 -3.27 9.23 -15.75
N ASP A 62 -4.22 8.30 -15.94
CA ASP A 62 -5.43 8.50 -16.75
C ASP A 62 -6.29 9.64 -16.22
N ARG A 63 -6.32 9.81 -14.89
CA ARG A 63 -7.02 10.93 -14.25
C ARG A 63 -6.31 12.28 -14.43
N GLY A 64 -5.03 12.25 -14.79
CA GLY A 64 -4.24 13.46 -15.09
C GLY A 64 -3.20 13.82 -14.02
N PHE A 65 -2.96 12.99 -13.01
CA PHE A 65 -1.90 13.22 -12.03
C PHE A 65 -0.51 13.00 -12.64
N ASP A 66 0.48 13.73 -12.12
CA ASP A 66 1.87 13.32 -12.20
C ASP A 66 2.14 12.36 -11.05
N VAL A 67 2.78 11.21 -11.32
CA VAL A 67 2.83 10.10 -10.37
C VAL A 67 4.26 9.71 -10.02
N LEU A 68 4.54 9.63 -8.71
CA LEU A 68 5.63 8.80 -8.19
C LEU A 68 5.06 7.42 -7.82
N ALA A 69 5.57 6.36 -8.41
CA ALA A 69 5.23 4.98 -8.10
C ALA A 69 6.43 4.30 -7.43
N VAL A 70 6.21 3.68 -6.27
CA VAL A 70 7.27 3.04 -5.49
C VAL A 70 6.88 1.60 -5.16
N ASP A 71 7.80 0.67 -5.36
CA ASP A 71 7.67 -0.73 -4.91
C ASP A 71 9.02 -1.25 -4.40
N LEU A 72 8.96 -2.16 -3.45
CA LEU A 72 10.16 -2.79 -2.88
C LEU A 72 10.80 -3.79 -3.86
N HIS A 73 9.99 -4.41 -4.72
CA HIS A 73 10.35 -5.56 -5.54
C HIS A 73 10.63 -5.15 -6.98
N ASP A 74 11.82 -5.51 -7.47
CA ASP A 74 12.32 -5.15 -8.79
C ASP A 74 11.39 -5.60 -9.93
N GLY A 75 10.88 -6.83 -9.88
CA GLY A 75 9.94 -7.35 -10.86
C GLY A 75 8.65 -6.52 -10.97
N MET A 76 8.14 -5.99 -9.85
CA MET A 76 6.98 -5.11 -9.83
C MET A 76 7.31 -3.72 -10.39
N VAL A 77 8.48 -3.19 -10.04
CA VAL A 77 8.98 -1.92 -10.61
C VAL A 77 9.07 -1.99 -12.13
N GLU A 78 9.67 -3.05 -12.67
CA GLU A 78 9.80 -3.25 -14.12
C GLU A 78 8.42 -3.45 -14.79
N ALA A 79 7.52 -4.19 -14.15
CA ALA A 79 6.15 -4.36 -14.66
C ALA A 79 5.41 -3.00 -14.75
N THR A 80 5.53 -2.16 -13.72
CA THR A 80 4.95 -0.81 -13.72
C THR A 80 5.59 0.08 -14.77
N ARG A 81 6.92 0.08 -14.92
CA ARG A 81 7.63 0.82 -15.98
C ARG A 81 7.15 0.43 -17.37
N ALA A 82 7.07 -0.88 -17.63
CA ALA A 82 6.60 -1.38 -18.92
C ALA A 82 5.15 -0.97 -19.22
N ARG A 83 4.29 -1.00 -18.19
CA ARG A 83 2.87 -0.66 -18.34
C ARG A 83 2.63 0.84 -18.54
N THR A 84 3.51 1.68 -18.01
CA THR A 84 3.40 3.14 -18.10
C THR A 84 4.25 3.77 -19.22
N ALA A 85 4.95 2.95 -20.00
CA ALA A 85 5.91 3.42 -21.02
C ALA A 85 5.29 4.30 -22.12
N ALA A 86 3.98 4.21 -22.36
CA ALA A 86 3.28 5.03 -23.35
C ALA A 86 2.94 6.45 -22.86
N TYR A 87 3.09 6.73 -21.56
CA TYR A 87 2.81 8.06 -21.02
C TYR A 87 3.97 9.02 -21.32
N PRO A 88 3.69 10.33 -21.50
CA PRO A 88 4.71 11.33 -21.75
C PRO A 88 5.79 11.37 -20.68
N HIS A 89 7.03 11.66 -21.09
CA HIS A 89 8.14 11.83 -20.16
C HIS A 89 7.80 12.87 -19.08
N GLY A 90 8.18 12.57 -17.84
CA GLY A 90 7.95 13.42 -16.69
C GLY A 90 6.60 13.21 -15.98
N ARG A 91 5.62 12.53 -16.63
CA ARG A 91 4.32 12.24 -16.01
C ARG A 91 4.38 11.13 -14.97
N VAL A 92 5.34 10.23 -15.10
CA VAL A 92 5.51 9.13 -14.17
C VAL A 92 6.99 8.90 -13.85
N THR A 93 7.28 8.72 -12.58
CA THR A 93 8.56 8.26 -12.07
C THR A 93 8.34 6.96 -11.30
N VAL A 94 9.00 5.87 -11.71
CA VAL A 94 8.90 4.58 -11.03
C VAL A 94 10.23 4.29 -10.33
N ARG A 95 10.21 4.09 -9.01
CA ARG A 95 11.37 3.87 -8.16
C ARG A 95 11.26 2.58 -7.38
N GLN A 96 12.37 1.85 -7.27
CA GLN A 96 12.49 0.80 -6.29
C GLN A 96 12.81 1.41 -4.92
N GLY A 97 12.07 1.00 -3.90
CA GLY A 97 12.30 1.44 -2.53
C GLY A 97 11.23 0.94 -1.56
N PRO A 98 11.54 0.99 -0.26
CA PRO A 98 10.62 0.60 0.78
C PRO A 98 9.56 1.68 1.04
N ALA A 99 8.40 1.26 1.53
CA ALA A 99 7.27 2.16 1.83
C ALA A 99 7.51 3.06 3.06
N ASP A 100 8.47 2.73 3.91
CA ASP A 100 8.88 3.50 5.10
C ASP A 100 9.95 4.56 4.79
N ARG A 101 10.32 4.74 3.51
CA ARG A 101 11.29 5.75 3.06
C ARG A 101 11.02 6.15 1.62
N ILE A 102 10.04 7.01 1.43
CA ILE A 102 9.66 7.52 0.11
C ILE A 102 10.65 8.61 -0.34
N PRO A 103 11.21 8.54 -1.57
CA PRO A 103 12.16 9.54 -2.07
C PRO A 103 11.44 10.83 -2.51
N ALA A 104 10.84 11.54 -1.57
CA ALA A 104 10.13 12.79 -1.76
C ALA A 104 10.27 13.69 -0.52
N GLU A 105 10.14 14.99 -0.70
CA GLU A 105 10.10 15.96 0.38
C GLU A 105 8.79 15.88 1.17
N ASP A 106 8.77 16.47 2.37
CA ASP A 106 7.59 16.58 3.21
C ASP A 106 6.48 17.36 2.47
N GLY A 107 5.25 16.90 2.61
CA GLY A 107 4.11 17.60 2.06
C GLY A 107 4.05 17.67 0.54
N THR A 108 4.71 16.75 -0.17
CA THR A 108 4.77 16.77 -1.64
C THR A 108 3.44 16.40 -2.29
N PHE A 109 2.74 15.36 -1.80
CA PHE A 109 1.65 14.76 -2.55
C PHE A 109 0.27 15.28 -2.13
N ALA A 110 -0.59 15.52 -3.13
CA ALA A 110 -2.01 15.81 -2.96
C ALA A 110 -2.83 14.55 -2.68
N LEU A 111 -2.39 13.42 -3.23
CA LEU A 111 -3.03 12.11 -3.09
C LEU A 111 -1.96 11.02 -2.98
N ALA A 112 -2.13 10.13 -2.00
CA ALA A 112 -1.38 8.88 -1.94
C ALA A 112 -2.34 7.68 -2.01
N VAL A 113 -1.96 6.63 -2.73
CA VAL A 113 -2.63 5.34 -2.76
C VAL A 113 -1.72 4.32 -2.08
N CYS A 114 -2.21 3.65 -1.05
CA CYS A 114 -1.51 2.60 -0.32
C CYS A 114 -2.43 1.39 -0.18
N TYR A 115 -2.44 0.53 -1.20
CA TYR A 115 -3.33 -0.62 -1.27
C TYR A 115 -2.55 -1.93 -1.18
N GLY A 116 -2.82 -2.71 -0.14
CA GLY A 116 -2.22 -4.03 0.01
C GLY A 116 -0.76 -4.01 0.50
N VAL A 117 -0.32 -2.96 1.17
CA VAL A 117 1.09 -2.76 1.56
C VAL A 117 1.30 -2.97 3.06
N LEU A 118 0.55 -2.27 3.90
CA LEU A 118 0.81 -2.20 5.35
C LEU A 118 0.89 -3.57 6.02
N HIS A 119 -0.02 -4.47 5.68
CA HIS A 119 -0.03 -5.81 6.28
C HIS A 119 1.17 -6.68 5.89
N ASN A 120 1.97 -6.29 4.90
CA ASN A 120 3.22 -6.95 4.53
C ASN A 120 4.43 -6.46 5.34
N ALA A 121 4.24 -5.57 6.30
CA ALA A 121 5.28 -5.20 7.24
C ALA A 121 5.75 -6.43 8.04
N VAL A 122 7.05 -6.53 8.26
CA VAL A 122 7.66 -7.68 8.96
C VAL A 122 7.43 -7.62 10.47
N ASP A 123 7.25 -6.42 11.02
CA ASP A 123 7.02 -6.13 12.43
C ASP A 123 6.21 -4.83 12.60
N ARG A 124 5.84 -4.54 13.85
CA ARG A 124 5.07 -3.34 14.20
C ARG A 124 5.86 -2.04 14.04
N GLU A 125 7.16 -2.08 14.22
CA GLU A 125 8.03 -0.91 14.04
C GLU A 125 8.03 -0.47 12.58
N ARG A 126 8.21 -1.41 11.64
CA ARG A 126 8.13 -1.15 10.20
C ARG A 126 6.73 -0.70 9.78
N TRP A 127 5.70 -1.33 10.34
CA TRP A 127 4.32 -0.92 10.09
C TRP A 127 4.08 0.54 10.49
N ALA A 128 4.51 0.94 11.70
CA ALA A 128 4.38 2.29 12.21
C ALA A 128 5.24 3.29 11.40
N ALA A 129 6.43 2.89 10.96
CA ALA A 129 7.29 3.71 10.11
C ALA A 129 6.61 4.03 8.76
N VAL A 130 5.91 3.07 8.14
CA VAL A 130 5.13 3.32 6.92
C VAL A 130 4.01 4.33 7.18
N VAL A 131 3.28 4.23 8.29
CA VAL A 131 2.22 5.19 8.65
C VAL A 131 2.78 6.60 8.79
N THR A 132 3.91 6.75 9.50
CA THR A 132 4.59 8.03 9.68
C THR A 132 5.06 8.61 8.35
N GLU A 133 5.62 7.78 7.49
CA GLU A 133 6.11 8.19 6.18
C GLU A 133 4.98 8.65 5.24
N LEU A 134 3.86 7.92 5.23
CA LEU A 134 2.67 8.33 4.48
C LEU A 134 2.14 9.69 4.94
N ALA A 135 2.15 9.96 6.25
CA ALA A 135 1.77 11.25 6.79
C ALA A 135 2.77 12.34 6.41
N ARG A 136 4.08 12.06 6.45
CA ARG A 136 5.14 13.01 6.11
C ARG A 136 5.02 13.53 4.67
N VAL A 137 4.85 12.61 3.72
CA VAL A 137 4.89 12.95 2.29
C VAL A 137 3.60 13.58 1.76
N LEU A 138 2.48 13.41 2.45
CA LEU A 138 1.22 14.07 2.09
C LEU A 138 1.24 15.54 2.53
N ARG A 139 0.79 16.45 1.69
CA ARG A 139 0.60 17.85 2.06
C ARG A 139 -0.56 18.02 3.05
N PRO A 140 -0.64 19.12 3.81
CA PRO A 140 -1.83 19.48 4.57
C PRO A 140 -3.08 19.46 3.66
N GLY A 141 -4.14 18.78 4.10
CA GLY A 141 -5.36 18.56 3.32
C GLY A 141 -5.27 17.46 2.25
N GLY A 142 -4.08 16.89 2.01
CA GLY A 142 -3.88 15.76 1.09
C GLY A 142 -4.61 14.50 1.53
N LEU A 143 -4.88 13.61 0.59
CA LEU A 143 -5.68 12.41 0.79
C LEU A 143 -4.83 11.15 0.74
N LEU A 144 -5.13 10.19 1.62
CA LEU A 144 -4.63 8.82 1.56
C LEU A 144 -5.77 7.87 1.23
N ALA A 145 -5.73 7.23 0.09
CA ALA A 145 -6.56 6.08 -0.22
C ALA A 145 -5.90 4.83 0.37
N LEU A 146 -6.56 4.23 1.36
CA LEU A 146 -6.01 3.11 2.14
C LEU A 146 -6.82 1.83 1.92
N ASN A 147 -6.08 0.72 1.82
CA ASN A 147 -6.62 -0.63 1.88
C ASN A 147 -5.57 -1.52 2.56
N THR A 148 -5.95 -2.20 3.64
CA THR A 148 -5.08 -3.14 4.35
C THR A 148 -5.87 -4.30 4.94
N PHE A 149 -5.23 -5.45 5.15
CA PHE A 149 -5.81 -6.53 5.94
C PHE A 149 -5.77 -6.19 7.43
N THR A 150 -6.74 -6.74 8.18
CA THR A 150 -6.88 -6.54 9.63
C THR A 150 -7.04 -7.89 10.34
N SER A 151 -6.92 -7.86 11.67
CA SER A 151 -7.08 -9.05 12.50
C SER A 151 -8.54 -9.43 12.81
N GLU A 152 -9.52 -8.73 12.22
CA GLU A 152 -10.95 -8.98 12.50
C GLU A 152 -11.42 -10.35 11.99
N THR A 153 -10.81 -10.85 10.92
CA THR A 153 -10.97 -12.23 10.42
C THR A 153 -9.59 -12.79 10.09
N LEU A 154 -9.21 -13.82 10.79
CA LEU A 154 -7.94 -14.52 10.61
C LEU A 154 -8.17 -15.84 9.91
N ASP A 155 -7.36 -16.12 8.90
CA ASP A 155 -7.27 -17.44 8.31
C ASP A 155 -6.73 -18.44 9.33
N PRO A 156 -7.35 -19.61 9.49
CA PRO A 156 -6.85 -20.67 10.38
C PRO A 156 -5.43 -21.16 10.08
N ALA A 157 -4.93 -20.95 8.86
CA ALA A 157 -3.57 -21.31 8.47
C ALA A 157 -2.51 -20.32 9.00
N LEU A 158 -2.91 -19.12 9.46
CA LEU A 158 -1.99 -18.15 10.06
C LEU A 158 -1.57 -18.63 11.44
N ARG A 159 -0.28 -18.49 11.75
CA ARG A 159 0.29 -18.75 13.07
C ARG A 159 0.64 -17.43 13.74
N ALA A 160 0.46 -17.35 15.06
CA ALA A 160 0.94 -16.20 15.82
C ALA A 160 2.47 -16.05 15.64
N GLY A 161 2.91 -14.81 15.45
CA GLY A 161 4.31 -14.44 15.41
C GLY A 161 4.90 -14.24 16.81
N THR A 162 6.00 -13.50 16.88
CA THR A 162 6.71 -13.22 18.14
C THR A 162 6.23 -11.94 18.83
N GLU A 163 5.47 -11.10 18.13
CA GLU A 163 4.93 -9.85 18.63
C GLU A 163 3.40 -9.85 18.54
N ASP A 164 2.75 -9.05 19.37
CA ASP A 164 1.31 -8.82 19.26
C ASP A 164 0.95 -8.21 17.91
N GLY A 165 -0.06 -8.77 17.25
CA GLY A 165 -0.48 -8.38 15.90
C GLY A 165 0.41 -8.91 14.77
N GLN A 166 1.52 -9.61 15.06
CA GLN A 166 2.30 -10.30 14.06
C GLN A 166 1.77 -11.71 13.83
N TYR A 167 1.63 -12.06 12.56
CA TYR A 167 1.21 -13.40 12.11
C TYR A 167 2.19 -13.92 11.06
N LEU A 168 2.31 -15.23 10.99
CA LEU A 168 3.14 -15.91 10.00
C LEU A 168 2.26 -16.66 9.01
N LEU A 169 2.48 -16.45 7.74
CA LEU A 169 1.95 -17.29 6.67
C LEU A 169 2.48 -18.73 6.79
N PRO A 170 1.85 -19.73 6.14
CA PRO A 170 2.33 -21.13 6.19
C PRO A 170 3.80 -21.30 5.79
N ASP A 171 4.29 -20.49 4.88
CA ASP A 171 5.69 -20.46 4.41
C ASP A 171 6.62 -19.66 5.36
N GLY A 172 6.08 -19.09 6.45
CA GLY A 172 6.82 -18.34 7.45
C GLY A 172 7.07 -16.87 7.13
N VAL A 173 6.43 -16.33 6.07
CA VAL A 173 6.48 -14.87 5.78
C VAL A 173 5.65 -14.15 6.84
N PRO A 174 6.20 -13.12 7.52
CA PRO A 174 5.47 -12.37 8.53
C PRO A 174 4.48 -11.40 7.90
N MET A 175 3.40 -11.14 8.63
CA MET A 175 2.42 -10.11 8.38
C MET A 175 2.08 -9.38 9.67
N VAL A 176 1.74 -8.10 9.60
CA VAL A 176 1.18 -7.34 10.71
C VAL A 176 -0.30 -7.08 10.44
N LEU A 177 -1.16 -7.69 11.24
CA LEU A 177 -2.62 -7.56 11.17
C LEU A 177 -3.11 -6.99 12.49
N LEU A 178 -3.61 -5.75 12.44
CA LEU A 178 -4.11 -5.04 13.62
C LEU A 178 -5.64 -4.93 13.57
N PRO A 179 -6.32 -4.79 14.72
CA PRO A 179 -7.74 -4.45 14.74
C PRO A 179 -8.00 -3.14 13.98
N PRO A 180 -9.14 -3.00 13.29
CA PRO A 180 -9.47 -1.78 12.53
C PRO A 180 -9.35 -0.49 13.35
N GLY A 181 -9.79 -0.52 14.61
CA GLY A 181 -9.68 0.63 15.52
C GLY A 181 -8.22 1.03 15.80
N GLU A 182 -7.31 0.06 15.94
CA GLU A 182 -5.88 0.34 16.15
C GLU A 182 -5.22 0.89 14.88
N VAL A 183 -5.58 0.36 13.71
CA VAL A 183 -5.13 0.91 12.42
C VAL A 183 -5.50 2.39 12.32
N LEU A 184 -6.78 2.72 12.56
CA LEU A 184 -7.25 4.10 12.48
C LEU A 184 -6.64 5.01 13.55
N ALA A 185 -6.45 4.52 14.77
CA ALA A 185 -5.80 5.26 15.85
C ALA A 185 -4.34 5.60 15.52
N SER A 186 -3.60 4.66 14.89
CA SER A 186 -2.22 4.89 14.46
C SER A 186 -2.13 5.99 13.39
N PHE A 187 -3.02 5.96 12.40
CA PHE A 187 -3.10 7.03 11.40
C PHE A 187 -3.51 8.36 12.02
N ALA A 188 -4.48 8.35 12.96
CA ALA A 188 -4.92 9.56 13.66
C ALA A 188 -3.78 10.19 14.49
N SER A 189 -2.94 9.37 15.12
CA SER A 189 -1.75 9.85 15.85
C SER A 189 -0.69 10.47 14.93
N ALA A 190 -0.65 10.08 13.67
CA ALA A 190 0.19 10.67 12.63
C ALA A 190 -0.47 11.86 11.89
N GLY A 191 -1.63 12.35 12.36
CA GLY A 191 -2.34 13.49 11.75
C GLY A 191 -3.16 13.14 10.52
N LEU A 192 -3.53 11.87 10.34
CA LEU A 192 -4.38 11.40 9.23
C LEU A 192 -5.73 10.94 9.78
N ARG A 193 -6.81 11.64 9.46
CA ARG A 193 -8.18 11.37 9.92
C ARG A 193 -9.06 10.82 8.80
N ALA A 194 -9.98 9.93 9.15
CA ALA A 194 -10.96 9.39 8.22
C ALA A 194 -11.78 10.52 7.55
N ARG A 195 -11.87 10.47 6.22
CA ARG A 195 -12.72 11.32 5.40
C ARG A 195 -13.88 10.49 4.86
N GLY A 196 -15.03 10.60 5.48
CA GLY A 196 -16.19 9.79 5.14
C GLY A 196 -16.17 8.41 5.76
N GLU A 197 -16.87 7.48 5.13
CA GLU A 197 -17.02 6.12 5.63
C GLU A 197 -15.74 5.30 5.47
N VAL A 198 -15.33 4.64 6.54
CA VAL A 198 -14.34 3.56 6.52
C VAL A 198 -15.10 2.24 6.60
N ARG A 199 -14.84 1.34 5.67
CA ARG A 199 -15.52 0.05 5.57
C ARG A 199 -14.58 -1.08 5.95
N THR A 200 -15.13 -2.05 6.69
CA THR A 200 -14.53 -3.38 6.85
C THR A 200 -15.40 -4.41 6.16
N TYR A 201 -14.76 -5.38 5.52
CA TYR A 201 -15.45 -6.49 4.86
C TYR A 201 -14.51 -7.68 4.75
N VAL A 202 -15.08 -8.88 4.64
CA VAL A 202 -14.30 -10.09 4.41
C VAL A 202 -14.14 -10.31 2.91
N ARG A 203 -12.93 -10.65 2.50
CA ARG A 203 -12.59 -11.08 1.16
C ARG A 203 -12.11 -12.52 1.19
N ASP A 204 -12.75 -13.38 0.43
CA ASP A 204 -12.27 -14.73 0.21
C ASP A 204 -11.14 -14.71 -0.81
N LEU A 205 -9.99 -15.22 -0.40
CA LEU A 205 -8.82 -15.41 -1.25
C LEU A 205 -8.53 -16.91 -1.36
N GLU A 206 -7.77 -17.33 -2.36
CA GLU A 206 -7.31 -18.72 -2.49
C GLU A 206 -6.58 -19.23 -1.24
N VAL A 207 -5.90 -18.30 -0.55
CA VAL A 207 -5.16 -18.57 0.70
C VAL A 207 -6.03 -18.40 1.96
N GLY A 208 -7.37 -18.33 1.82
CA GLY A 208 -8.32 -18.19 2.91
C GLY A 208 -8.88 -16.78 3.12
N PRO A 209 -9.87 -16.63 4.02
CA PRO A 209 -10.57 -15.36 4.24
C PRO A 209 -9.65 -14.32 4.88
N ARG A 210 -9.81 -13.06 4.48
CA ARG A 210 -9.11 -11.90 5.05
C ARG A 210 -10.10 -10.77 5.30
N ALA A 211 -10.11 -10.24 6.51
CA ALA A 211 -10.78 -8.97 6.78
C ALA A 211 -9.98 -7.82 6.17
N VAL A 212 -10.66 -6.96 5.46
CA VAL A 212 -10.08 -5.79 4.78
C VAL A 212 -10.67 -4.53 5.38
N LEU A 213 -9.80 -3.61 5.81
CA LEU A 213 -10.16 -2.22 6.08
C LEU A 213 -9.87 -1.40 4.83
N ARG A 214 -10.85 -0.59 4.40
CA ARG A 214 -10.73 0.33 3.29
C ARG A 214 -11.34 1.67 3.63
N GLY A 215 -10.64 2.75 3.30
CA GLY A 215 -11.14 4.11 3.52
C GLY A 215 -10.28 5.15 2.85
N VAL A 216 -10.73 6.39 2.97
CA VAL A 216 -9.96 7.57 2.61
C VAL A 216 -9.65 8.34 3.89
N LEU A 217 -8.39 8.67 4.09
CA LEU A 217 -7.95 9.51 5.19
C LEU A 217 -7.50 10.86 4.62
N ARG A 218 -7.60 11.91 5.42
CA ARG A 218 -7.13 13.25 5.09
C ARG A 218 -6.07 13.67 6.08
N ARG A 219 -4.95 14.23 5.58
CA ARG A 219 -3.97 14.87 6.44
C ARG A 219 -4.55 16.16 7.02
N GLU A 220 -4.53 16.29 8.34
CA GLU A 220 -4.88 17.54 9.04
C GLU A 220 -3.85 18.61 8.69
N GLY A 221 -4.30 19.87 8.64
CA GLY A 221 -3.41 21.02 8.61
C GLY A 221 -2.88 21.30 10.01
N ASP A 222 -1.73 21.87 10.09
CA ASP A 222 -1.20 22.44 11.34
C ASP A 222 -2.07 23.60 11.82
#